data_1f67caca8e521e8ed560cdacb9c280e8
#
_entry.id   1f67caca8e521e8ed560cdacb9c280e8
#
_cell.length_a   1.000
_cell.length_b   1.000
_cell.length_c   1.000
_cell.angle_alpha   90.00
_cell.angle_beta   90.00
_cell.angle_gamma   90.00
#
_symmetry.space_group_name_H-M   'P 1'
#
loop_
_entity.id
_entity.type
_entity.pdbx_description
1 polymer ?
#
loop_
_entity_poly.entity_id
_entity_poly.type
_entity_poly.pdbx_seq_one_letter_code
_entity_poly.pdbx_strand_id
1 'polypeptide(L)'
;EKAIQKSMNVMPTQTFYTFECGGVSLDLIFTAPFLLNDLEAMTSPFNYITYQVRSIDGKDHDVQLYLEATPQWAVNTIDQEVTFEKTETPDLIYLKTGTIDQEVLAKTGDDVRIDWGYFYLVIPKKPGVSATIDEYYATKKAFMTTGNLPAGSQSLSSDMREQMTVLAYTDPIGKVSKE
;
A
#
# COMPACT_ATOMS: atom_id res chain seq x y z
N GLU A 1 -2.25 1.80 20.25
CA GLU A 1 -3.61 1.29 20.44
C GLU A 1 -4.09 0.58 19.18
N LYS A 2 -4.88 -0.50 19.32
CA LYS A 2 -5.40 -1.23 18.17
C LYS A 2 -6.72 -0.60 17.71
N ALA A 3 -6.85 -0.31 16.42
CA ALA A 3 -8.09 0.18 15.85
C ALA A 3 -9.22 -0.87 15.93
N ILE A 4 -10.44 -0.39 16.09
CA ILE A 4 -11.67 -1.20 16.13
C ILE A 4 -12.37 -1.02 14.78
N GLN A 5 -12.60 -2.12 14.07
CA GLN A 5 -13.43 -2.11 12.88
C GLN A 5 -14.91 -1.94 13.28
N LYS A 6 -15.53 -0.89 12.81
CA LYS A 6 -16.93 -0.54 13.10
C LYS A 6 -17.90 -1.04 12.05
N SER A 7 -17.47 -0.99 10.78
CA SER A 7 -18.29 -1.44 9.67
C SER A 7 -17.45 -2.02 8.53
N MET A 8 -18.10 -2.85 7.73
CA MET A 8 -17.64 -3.30 6.43
C MET A 8 -18.88 -3.39 5.51
N ASN A 9 -18.75 -2.84 4.30
CA ASN A 9 -19.76 -2.99 3.26
C ASN A 9 -19.07 -3.36 1.94
N VAL A 10 -19.47 -4.49 1.35
CA VAL A 10 -18.89 -5.01 0.11
C VAL A 10 -19.88 -4.80 -1.02
N MET A 11 -19.47 -4.08 -2.04
CA MET A 11 -20.19 -3.85 -3.27
C MET A 11 -19.40 -4.44 -4.46
N PRO A 12 -20.01 -4.59 -5.65
CA PRO A 12 -19.33 -5.27 -6.78
C PRO A 12 -17.96 -4.70 -7.15
N THR A 13 -17.77 -3.38 -7.04
CA THR A 13 -16.52 -2.69 -7.45
C THR A 13 -15.86 -1.92 -6.33
N GLN A 14 -16.45 -1.93 -5.12
CA GLN A 14 -15.94 -1.18 -3.97
C GLN A 14 -16.14 -1.94 -2.67
N THR A 15 -15.18 -1.82 -1.78
CA THR A 15 -15.31 -2.29 -0.39
C THR A 15 -15.00 -1.13 0.55
N PHE A 16 -15.94 -0.88 1.44
CA PHE A 16 -15.88 0.21 2.42
C PHE A 16 -15.61 -0.35 3.81
N TYR A 17 -14.67 0.26 4.51
CA TYR A 17 -14.40 -0.01 5.91
C TYR A 17 -14.44 1.27 6.72
N THR A 18 -14.92 1.17 7.96
CA THR A 18 -14.75 2.21 8.97
C THR A 18 -14.03 1.64 10.19
N PHE A 19 -12.97 2.31 10.61
CA PHE A 19 -12.21 1.99 11.82
C PHE A 19 -12.19 3.18 12.76
N GLU A 20 -12.13 2.90 14.07
CA GLU A 20 -11.97 3.93 15.10
C GLU A 20 -10.78 3.61 16.00
N CYS A 21 -9.98 4.62 16.31
CA CYS A 21 -8.83 4.53 17.21
C CYS A 21 -8.43 5.93 17.69
N GLY A 22 -8.12 6.07 18.98
CA GLY A 22 -7.50 7.28 19.52
C GLY A 22 -8.30 8.58 19.33
N GLY A 23 -9.63 8.51 19.26
CA GLY A 23 -10.49 9.69 19.05
C GLY A 23 -10.68 10.07 17.58
N VAL A 24 -10.16 9.29 16.64
CA VAL A 24 -10.37 9.48 15.21
C VAL A 24 -11.09 8.30 14.56
N SER A 25 -11.83 8.59 13.50
CA SER A 25 -12.42 7.60 12.59
C SER A 25 -11.67 7.64 11.25
N LEU A 26 -11.31 6.46 10.75
CA LEU A 26 -10.75 6.25 9.44
C LEU A 26 -11.77 5.52 8.56
N ASP A 27 -12.22 6.15 7.50
CA ASP A 27 -12.94 5.48 6.41
C ASP A 27 -11.96 5.10 5.33
N LEU A 28 -11.97 3.82 4.93
CA LEU A 28 -11.08 3.23 3.94
C LEU A 28 -11.90 2.59 2.83
N ILE A 29 -11.64 2.95 1.58
CA ILE A 29 -12.37 2.48 0.42
C ILE A 29 -11.39 1.86 -0.58
N PHE A 30 -11.60 0.59 -0.88
CA PHE A 30 -10.93 -0.08 -1.99
C PHE A 30 -11.84 -0.02 -3.21
N THR A 31 -11.34 0.50 -4.32
CA THR A 31 -12.09 0.63 -5.57
C THR A 31 -11.37 -0.06 -6.71
N ALA A 32 -12.05 -1.03 -7.34
CA ALA A 32 -11.65 -1.60 -8.62
C ALA A 32 -12.52 -0.94 -9.70
N PRO A 33 -12.02 0.00 -10.51
CA PRO A 33 -12.84 0.70 -11.50
C PRO A 33 -13.25 -0.27 -12.61
N PHE A 34 -14.54 -0.58 -12.67
CA PHE A 34 -15.12 -1.45 -13.67
C PHE A 34 -16.28 -0.72 -14.34
N LEU A 35 -15.97 0.03 -15.40
CA LEU A 35 -16.92 0.86 -16.12
C LEU A 35 -17.30 0.17 -17.43
N LEU A 36 -18.50 -0.42 -17.50
CA LEU A 36 -18.95 -1.22 -18.64
C LEU A 36 -18.95 -0.47 -19.98
N ASN A 37 -19.02 0.85 -19.95
CA ASN A 37 -19.04 1.70 -21.15
C ASN A 37 -17.66 2.30 -21.47
N ASP A 38 -16.62 1.94 -20.71
CA ASP A 38 -15.25 2.43 -20.87
C ASP A 38 -14.28 1.23 -20.86
N LEU A 39 -13.94 0.77 -22.06
CA LEU A 39 -13.07 -0.40 -22.24
C LEU A 39 -11.65 -0.13 -21.73
N GLU A 40 -11.17 1.09 -21.83
CA GLU A 40 -9.85 1.47 -21.34
C GLU A 40 -9.79 1.39 -19.82
N ALA A 41 -10.78 1.93 -19.10
CA ALA A 41 -10.90 1.81 -17.66
C ALA A 41 -11.06 0.35 -17.21
N MET A 42 -11.87 -0.45 -17.95
CA MET A 42 -12.06 -1.88 -17.65
C MET A 42 -10.80 -2.71 -17.76
N THR A 43 -9.93 -2.38 -18.71
CA THR A 43 -8.68 -3.14 -18.97
C THR A 43 -7.50 -2.60 -18.21
N SER A 44 -7.62 -1.44 -17.58
CA SER A 44 -6.56 -0.83 -16.78
C SER A 44 -6.36 -1.61 -15.47
N PRO A 45 -5.13 -2.05 -15.16
CA PRO A 45 -4.85 -2.87 -13.97
C PRO A 45 -4.68 -2.03 -12.70
N PHE A 46 -5.52 -1.01 -12.52
CA PHE A 46 -5.45 -0.08 -11.40
C PHE A 46 -6.54 -0.35 -10.38
N ASN A 47 -6.16 -0.36 -9.11
CA ASN A 47 -7.08 -0.33 -7.98
C ASN A 47 -6.74 0.90 -7.13
N TYR A 48 -7.76 1.55 -6.59
CA TYR A 48 -7.59 2.73 -5.76
C TYR A 48 -7.83 2.40 -4.30
N ILE A 49 -6.99 2.94 -3.43
CA ILE A 49 -7.19 2.97 -1.99
C ILE A 49 -7.44 4.43 -1.62
N THR A 50 -8.66 4.74 -1.23
CA THR A 50 -9.06 6.07 -0.78
C THR A 50 -9.28 6.05 0.72
N TYR A 51 -8.85 7.09 1.43
CA TYR A 51 -9.04 7.21 2.87
C TYR A 51 -9.51 8.61 3.25
N GLN A 52 -10.34 8.66 4.28
CA GLN A 52 -10.78 9.88 4.92
C GLN A 52 -10.68 9.73 6.43
N VAL A 53 -10.16 10.76 7.10
CA VAL A 53 -10.02 10.78 8.55
C VAL A 53 -10.81 11.93 9.12
N ARG A 54 -11.52 11.69 10.23
CA ARG A 54 -12.27 12.71 10.98
C ARG A 54 -12.12 12.52 12.47
N SER A 55 -12.19 13.61 13.23
CA SER A 55 -12.27 13.58 14.69
C SER A 55 -13.67 13.11 15.12
N ILE A 56 -13.74 12.23 16.11
CA ILE A 56 -15.01 11.73 16.68
C ILE A 56 -15.17 12.04 18.16
N ASP A 57 -14.17 12.61 18.81
CA ASP A 57 -14.21 13.00 20.24
C ASP A 57 -14.32 14.53 20.45
N GLY A 58 -14.41 15.28 19.35
CA GLY A 58 -14.54 16.74 19.38
C GLY A 58 -13.24 17.49 19.67
N LYS A 59 -12.09 16.81 19.62
CA LYS A 59 -10.76 17.39 19.79
C LYS A 59 -10.01 17.46 18.48
N ASP A 60 -8.97 18.27 18.45
CA ASP A 60 -8.02 18.30 17.36
C ASP A 60 -7.02 17.14 17.46
N HIS A 61 -6.76 16.46 16.36
CA HIS A 61 -5.77 15.40 16.23
C HIS A 61 -4.81 15.71 15.10
N ASP A 62 -3.51 15.54 15.34
CA ASP A 62 -2.52 15.55 14.27
C ASP A 62 -2.33 14.12 13.76
N VAL A 63 -2.70 13.89 12.50
CA VAL A 63 -2.83 12.55 11.94
C VAL A 63 -1.87 12.35 10.79
N GLN A 64 -1.20 11.22 10.81
CA GLN A 64 -0.36 10.74 9.72
C GLN A 64 -0.78 9.30 9.36
N LEU A 65 -0.92 9.05 8.06
CA LEU A 65 -1.17 7.71 7.54
C LEU A 65 0.16 7.00 7.26
N TYR A 66 0.20 5.71 7.55
CA TYR A 66 1.21 4.77 7.10
C TYR A 66 0.54 3.61 6.36
N LEU A 67 1.05 3.28 5.18
CA LEU A 67 0.62 2.11 4.43
C LEU A 67 1.86 1.37 3.90
N GLU A 68 1.80 0.05 3.97
CA GLU A 68 2.84 -0.82 3.42
C GLU A 68 2.23 -1.96 2.61
N ALA A 69 3.00 -2.47 1.67
CA ALA A 69 2.71 -3.68 0.91
C ALA A 69 3.94 -4.59 0.87
N THR A 70 3.72 -5.88 0.99
CA THR A 70 4.78 -6.90 0.86
C THR A 70 4.88 -7.39 -0.58
N PRO A 71 6.01 -7.96 -1.01
CA PRO A 71 6.18 -8.55 -2.35
C PRO A 71 5.32 -9.80 -2.57
N GLN A 72 4.67 -10.32 -1.54
CA GLN A 72 3.76 -11.49 -1.63
C GLN A 72 2.61 -11.29 -2.63
N TRP A 73 2.31 -10.06 -3.02
CA TRP A 73 1.35 -9.73 -4.08
C TRP A 73 1.80 -10.14 -5.49
N ALA A 74 3.12 -10.36 -5.69
CA ALA A 74 3.73 -10.57 -7.00
C ALA A 74 4.49 -11.89 -7.12
N VAL A 75 4.26 -12.85 -6.21
CA VAL A 75 4.93 -14.14 -6.21
C VAL A 75 3.94 -15.30 -6.10
N ASN A 76 4.33 -16.47 -6.58
CA ASN A 76 3.60 -17.71 -6.33
C ASN A 76 3.89 -18.26 -4.93
N THR A 77 5.17 -18.29 -4.54
CA THR A 77 5.63 -18.80 -3.24
C THR A 77 6.66 -17.84 -2.62
N ILE A 78 6.82 -17.89 -1.29
CA ILE A 78 7.72 -16.99 -0.55
C ILE A 78 9.21 -17.29 -0.74
N ASP A 79 9.55 -18.38 -1.39
CA ASP A 79 10.93 -18.77 -1.72
C ASP A 79 11.43 -18.18 -3.05
N GLN A 80 10.58 -17.47 -3.79
CA GLN A 80 11.00 -16.77 -4.98
C GLN A 80 11.74 -15.49 -4.62
N GLU A 81 12.90 -15.30 -5.25
CA GLU A 81 13.63 -14.04 -5.15
C GLU A 81 12.88 -12.91 -5.85
N VAL A 82 12.85 -11.75 -5.21
CA VAL A 82 12.14 -10.57 -5.70
C VAL A 82 13.06 -9.38 -5.89
N THR A 83 12.70 -8.53 -6.82
CA THR A 83 13.35 -7.25 -7.07
C THR A 83 12.46 -6.10 -6.64
N PHE A 84 13.07 -4.99 -6.29
CA PHE A 84 12.40 -3.74 -5.90
C PHE A 84 13.02 -2.57 -6.63
N GLU A 85 12.18 -1.60 -6.95
CA GLU A 85 12.60 -0.37 -7.61
C GLU A 85 11.73 0.80 -7.15
N LYS A 86 12.37 1.94 -6.84
CA LYS A 86 11.70 3.22 -6.58
C LYS A 86 12.01 4.18 -7.70
N THR A 87 10.98 4.68 -8.36
CA THR A 87 11.06 5.72 -9.39
C THR A 87 10.11 6.87 -9.09
N GLU A 88 10.38 8.03 -9.66
CA GLU A 88 9.58 9.23 -9.41
C GLU A 88 9.39 10.04 -10.69
N THR A 89 8.20 10.59 -10.83
CA THR A 89 7.86 11.65 -11.79
C THR A 89 7.61 12.98 -11.04
N PRO A 90 7.32 14.08 -11.73
CA PRO A 90 6.92 15.30 -11.04
C PRO A 90 5.74 15.13 -10.08
N ASP A 91 4.77 14.27 -10.43
CA ASP A 91 3.49 14.15 -9.73
C ASP A 91 3.32 12.85 -8.92
N LEU A 92 4.13 11.81 -9.20
CA LEU A 92 3.93 10.48 -8.65
C LEU A 92 5.24 9.85 -8.16
N ILE A 93 5.13 9.03 -7.12
CA ILE A 93 6.17 8.10 -6.67
C ILE A 93 5.67 6.69 -7.00
N TYR A 94 6.55 5.87 -7.57
CA TYR A 94 6.29 4.46 -7.90
C TYR A 94 7.21 3.59 -7.07
N LEU A 95 6.63 2.70 -6.29
CA LEU A 95 7.35 1.60 -5.65
C LEU A 95 6.90 0.31 -6.36
N LYS A 96 7.86 -0.45 -6.86
CA LYS A 96 7.64 -1.62 -7.71
C LYS A 96 8.29 -2.85 -7.10
N THR A 97 7.64 -4.00 -7.21
CA THR A 97 8.23 -5.30 -6.87
C THR A 97 7.70 -6.39 -7.79
N GLY A 98 8.47 -7.45 -7.95
CA GLY A 98 8.11 -8.66 -8.70
C GLY A 98 9.25 -9.68 -8.62
N THR A 99 9.00 -10.90 -9.11
CA THR A 99 10.04 -11.92 -9.17
C THR A 99 11.19 -11.51 -10.09
N ILE A 100 12.38 -12.02 -9.84
CA ILE A 100 13.54 -11.80 -10.71
C ILE A 100 13.33 -12.51 -12.05
N ASP A 101 12.85 -13.74 -12.02
CA ASP A 101 12.81 -14.62 -13.21
C ASP A 101 11.73 -14.28 -14.23
N GLN A 102 10.64 -13.65 -13.84
CA GLN A 102 9.55 -13.20 -14.74
C GLN A 102 9.11 -14.24 -15.79
N GLU A 103 9.03 -15.50 -15.39
CA GLU A 103 8.67 -16.62 -16.26
C GLU A 103 7.16 -16.62 -16.58
N VAL A 104 6.81 -16.10 -17.75
CA VAL A 104 5.41 -15.97 -18.20
C VAL A 104 4.81 -17.36 -18.46
N LEU A 105 3.71 -17.70 -17.75
CA LEU A 105 2.94 -18.94 -17.90
C LEU A 105 3.79 -20.22 -17.76
N ALA A 106 4.91 -20.17 -17.04
CA ALA A 106 5.83 -21.31 -16.92
C ALA A 106 5.32 -22.43 -16.00
N LYS A 107 4.32 -22.14 -15.16
CA LYS A 107 3.76 -23.09 -14.18
C LYS A 107 2.35 -23.48 -14.54
N THR A 108 2.01 -24.73 -14.22
CA THR A 108 0.66 -25.30 -14.38
C THR A 108 0.23 -25.97 -13.08
N GLY A 109 -1.07 -25.96 -12.78
CA GLY A 109 -1.64 -26.58 -11.57
C GLY A 109 -2.84 -25.79 -11.05
N ASP A 110 -3.47 -26.32 -9.99
CA ASP A 110 -4.72 -25.75 -9.48
C ASP A 110 -4.50 -24.55 -8.55
N ASP A 111 -3.37 -24.48 -7.83
CA ASP A 111 -3.06 -23.41 -6.86
C ASP A 111 -1.95 -22.45 -7.34
N VAL A 112 -1.76 -22.33 -8.64
CA VAL A 112 -0.74 -21.48 -9.22
C VAL A 112 -1.19 -20.03 -9.20
N ARG A 113 -0.38 -19.16 -8.59
CA ARG A 113 -0.54 -17.71 -8.65
C ARG A 113 0.31 -17.15 -9.79
N ILE A 114 -0.09 -15.98 -10.29
CA ILE A 114 0.72 -15.24 -11.26
C ILE A 114 1.97 -14.73 -10.55
N ASP A 115 3.15 -15.11 -11.04
CA ASP A 115 4.46 -14.74 -10.53
C ASP A 115 5.33 -14.04 -11.60
N TRP A 116 4.69 -13.50 -12.60
CA TRP A 116 5.25 -12.64 -13.63
C TRP A 116 4.46 -11.34 -13.71
N GLY A 117 5.07 -10.29 -14.24
CA GLY A 117 4.60 -8.92 -14.09
C GLY A 117 5.03 -8.33 -12.74
N TYR A 118 4.50 -7.17 -12.40
CA TYR A 118 4.94 -6.41 -11.23
C TYR A 118 3.75 -5.86 -10.46
N PHE A 119 3.89 -5.85 -9.15
CA PHE A 119 3.04 -5.05 -8.27
C PHE A 119 3.62 -3.64 -8.13
N TYR A 120 2.77 -2.64 -8.25
CA TYR A 120 3.11 -1.24 -8.05
C TYR A 120 2.28 -0.64 -6.92
N LEU A 121 2.95 0.04 -5.99
CA LEU A 121 2.32 0.99 -5.09
C LEU A 121 2.61 2.39 -5.63
N VAL A 122 1.58 3.07 -6.10
CA VAL A 122 1.68 4.39 -6.75
C VAL A 122 1.11 5.45 -5.82
N ILE A 123 1.90 6.48 -5.53
CA ILE A 123 1.58 7.48 -4.51
C ILE A 123 1.63 8.87 -5.15
N PRO A 124 0.55 9.68 -5.06
CA PRO A 124 0.57 11.07 -5.45
C PRO A 124 1.58 11.88 -4.60
N LYS A 125 2.43 12.64 -5.26
CA LYS A 125 3.36 13.56 -4.59
C LYS A 125 2.62 14.75 -4.02
N LYS A 126 2.81 14.99 -2.74
CA LYS A 126 2.40 16.21 -2.05
C LYS A 126 3.36 16.52 -0.92
N PRO A 127 3.38 17.77 -0.39
CA PRO A 127 4.28 18.14 0.69
C PRO A 127 4.18 17.19 1.89
N GLY A 128 5.33 16.70 2.34
CA GLY A 128 5.45 15.83 3.49
C GLY A 128 5.21 14.33 3.23
N VAL A 129 4.74 13.94 2.05
CA VAL A 129 4.68 12.52 1.67
C VAL A 129 6.09 11.96 1.53
N SER A 130 6.32 10.80 2.13
CA SER A 130 7.58 10.06 2.02
C SER A 130 7.30 8.61 1.64
N ALA A 131 8.18 8.00 0.87
CA ALA A 131 8.07 6.61 0.45
C ALA A 131 9.44 5.92 0.48
N THR A 132 9.45 4.64 0.88
CA THR A 132 10.66 3.86 1.06
C THR A 132 10.49 2.42 0.60
N ILE A 133 11.62 1.79 0.30
CA ILE A 133 11.79 0.35 0.16
C ILE A 133 12.81 -0.05 1.22
N ASP A 134 12.38 -0.77 2.23
CA ASP A 134 13.26 -1.14 3.35
C ASP A 134 12.70 -2.37 4.10
N GLU A 135 13.45 -2.83 5.10
CA GLU A 135 13.08 -3.95 5.93
C GLU A 135 11.80 -3.66 6.74
N TYR A 136 10.93 -4.65 6.81
CA TYR A 136 9.59 -4.58 7.40
C TYR A 136 9.56 -4.05 8.84
N TYR A 137 10.37 -4.65 9.74
CA TYR A 137 10.37 -4.26 11.16
C TYR A 137 11.05 -2.92 11.39
N ALA A 138 12.13 -2.64 10.66
CA ALA A 138 12.84 -1.36 10.74
C ALA A 138 11.95 -0.21 10.30
N THR A 139 11.21 -0.39 9.19
CA THR A 139 10.28 0.60 8.63
C THR A 139 9.15 0.91 9.61
N LYS A 140 8.48 -0.11 10.15
CA LYS A 140 7.43 0.07 11.17
C LYS A 140 7.94 0.73 12.44
N LYS A 141 9.09 0.26 12.94
CA LYS A 141 9.69 0.82 14.15
C LYS A 141 10.04 2.30 13.97
N ALA A 142 10.63 2.67 12.85
CA ALA A 142 10.97 4.06 12.55
C ALA A 142 9.71 4.93 12.55
N PHE A 143 8.67 4.54 11.81
CA PHE A 143 7.40 5.26 11.79
C PHE A 143 6.78 5.39 13.19
N MET A 144 6.66 4.30 13.94
CA MET A 144 6.05 4.32 15.28
C MET A 144 6.83 5.17 16.30
N THR A 145 8.14 5.35 16.09
CA THR A 145 9.00 6.07 17.02
C THR A 145 9.15 7.54 16.68
N THR A 146 9.20 7.87 15.38
CA THR A 146 9.58 9.21 14.90
C THR A 146 8.56 9.82 13.94
N GLY A 147 7.57 9.05 13.47
CA GLY A 147 6.68 9.46 12.38
C GLY A 147 7.34 9.47 11.00
N ASN A 148 8.62 9.09 10.90
CA ASN A 148 9.37 9.13 9.66
C ASN A 148 9.71 7.72 9.14
N LEU A 149 9.94 7.63 7.83
CA LEU A 149 10.46 6.42 7.20
C LEU A 149 12.00 6.47 7.14
N PRO A 150 12.67 5.30 7.16
CA PRO A 150 14.09 5.24 6.84
C PRO A 150 14.32 5.67 5.38
N ALA A 151 15.56 6.05 5.06
CA ALA A 151 15.93 6.48 3.70
C ALA A 151 15.66 5.40 2.64
N GLY A 152 15.86 4.14 3.03
CA GLY A 152 15.62 2.97 2.20
C GLY A 152 16.53 2.88 0.97
N SER A 153 16.19 1.95 0.10
CA SER A 153 16.91 1.68 -1.15
C SER A 153 16.17 2.22 -2.37
N GLN A 154 16.93 2.60 -3.41
CA GLN A 154 16.35 2.95 -4.70
C GLN A 154 16.05 1.69 -5.55
N SER A 155 16.90 0.67 -5.41
CA SER A 155 16.69 -0.66 -5.98
C SER A 155 17.41 -1.70 -5.15
N LEU A 156 16.84 -2.88 -5.02
CA LEU A 156 17.47 -4.05 -4.40
C LEU A 156 16.80 -5.34 -4.87
N SER A 157 17.44 -6.47 -4.59
CA SER A 157 16.82 -7.80 -4.63
C SER A 157 16.86 -8.43 -3.24
N SER A 158 15.91 -9.29 -2.94
CA SER A 158 15.77 -9.90 -1.61
C SER A 158 15.16 -11.30 -1.68
N ASP A 159 15.63 -12.19 -0.82
CA ASP A 159 14.93 -13.42 -0.45
C ASP A 159 14.02 -13.11 0.75
N MET A 160 12.73 -13.28 0.57
CA MET A 160 11.73 -12.99 1.61
C MET A 160 11.86 -13.89 2.85
N ARG A 161 12.49 -15.06 2.73
CA ARG A 161 12.73 -15.97 3.87
C ARG A 161 13.83 -15.45 4.78
N GLU A 162 14.80 -14.73 4.22
CA GLU A 162 15.89 -14.15 4.99
C GLU A 162 15.49 -12.80 5.58
N GLN A 163 14.88 -11.94 4.75
CA GLN A 163 14.48 -10.60 5.15
C GLN A 163 13.26 -10.12 4.37
N MET A 164 12.15 -9.89 5.08
CA MET A 164 10.97 -9.29 4.48
C MET A 164 11.21 -7.81 4.20
N THR A 165 11.30 -7.44 2.94
CA THR A 165 11.34 -6.06 2.46
C THR A 165 9.93 -5.60 2.09
N VAL A 166 9.60 -4.34 2.33
CA VAL A 166 8.29 -3.74 2.04
C VAL A 166 8.41 -2.50 1.18
N LEU A 167 7.34 -2.25 0.44
CA LEU A 167 7.03 -0.98 -0.18
C LEU A 167 6.17 -0.20 0.82
N ALA A 168 6.65 0.92 1.33
CA ALA A 168 5.91 1.70 2.33
C ALA A 168 5.89 3.19 2.01
N TYR A 169 4.80 3.86 2.42
CA TYR A 169 4.74 5.30 2.38
C TYR A 169 4.02 5.88 3.59
N THR A 170 4.27 7.16 3.84
CA THR A 170 3.55 7.96 4.82
C THR A 170 2.92 9.17 4.16
N ASP A 171 1.74 9.53 4.66
CA ASP A 171 1.00 10.70 4.25
C ASP A 171 0.63 11.54 5.47
N PRO A 172 1.18 12.74 5.63
CA PRO A 172 0.78 13.67 6.68
C PRO A 172 -0.57 14.27 6.33
N ILE A 173 -1.63 13.73 6.93
CA ILE A 173 -2.99 14.29 6.81
C ILE A 173 -3.05 15.64 7.52
N GLY A 174 -2.25 15.79 8.60
CA GLY A 174 -2.18 16.99 9.40
C GLY A 174 -3.31 17.08 10.42
N LYS A 175 -3.74 18.31 10.72
CA LYS A 175 -4.71 18.56 11.77
C LYS A 175 -6.13 18.22 11.33
N VAL A 176 -6.75 17.29 12.06
CA VAL A 176 -8.13 16.89 11.87
C VAL A 176 -8.95 17.38 13.06
N SER A 177 -9.92 18.25 12.79
CA SER A 177 -10.82 18.83 13.79
C SER A 177 -12.23 18.30 13.61
N LYS A 178 -13.09 18.55 14.58
CA LYS A 178 -14.54 18.37 14.40
C LYS A 178 -15.04 19.46 13.44
N GLU A 179 -15.68 19.08 12.36
CA GLU A 179 -16.53 19.95 11.56
C GLU A 179 -17.78 20.39 12.33
#